data_33f854aeb8215bb3de6f2767b52c0de0
#
_entry.id   33f854aeb8215bb3de6f2767b52c0de0
#
_cell.length_a   1.000
_cell.length_b   1.000
_cell.length_c   1.000
_cell.angle_alpha   90.00
_cell.angle_beta   90.00
_cell.angle_gamma   90.00
#
_symmetry.space_group_name_H-M   'P 1'
#
loop_
_entity.id
_entity.type
_entity.pdbx_description
1 polymer ?
#
loop_
_entity_poly.entity_id
_entity_poly.type
_entity_poly.pdbx_seq_one_letter_code
_entity_poly.pdbx_strand_id
1 'polypeptide(L)'
;MKILLTGSSGFIGSDLTPILENYWQVHHLKSNLLDYDKVKQEVEMINPDLIVHLAARTEVEKSFYEQISFSEVNYLGTINLIEATKKCTNLKSFLFASTMEVYGWQPISEEIKTTGTYTQRQIFDHNTIPH
;
A
#
# COMPACT_ATOMS: atom_id res chain seq x y z
N MET A 1 -10.48 -19.12 -5.63
CA MET A 1 -9.73 -17.94 -6.06
C MET A 1 -8.39 -17.94 -5.34
N LYS A 2 -7.30 -17.68 -6.05
CA LYS A 2 -5.96 -17.53 -5.49
C LYS A 2 -5.68 -16.06 -5.23
N ILE A 3 -5.30 -15.72 -4.00
CA ILE A 3 -4.92 -14.38 -3.62
C ILE A 3 -3.41 -14.36 -3.33
N LEU A 4 -2.69 -13.41 -3.90
CA LEU A 4 -1.34 -13.08 -3.49
C LEU A 4 -1.39 -11.87 -2.56
N LEU A 5 -0.94 -12.06 -1.32
CA LEU A 5 -0.91 -11.01 -0.29
C LEU A 5 0.53 -10.59 -0.01
N THR A 6 0.82 -9.30 -0.10
CA THR A 6 2.06 -8.72 0.37
C THR A 6 1.83 -7.95 1.66
N GLY A 7 2.81 -7.90 2.55
CA GLY A 7 2.66 -7.22 3.83
C GLY A 7 1.77 -7.96 4.84
N SER A 8 1.65 -9.28 4.71
CA SER A 8 0.83 -10.13 5.60
C SER A 8 1.25 -10.10 7.06
N SER A 9 2.50 -9.77 7.38
CA SER A 9 3.00 -9.63 8.75
C SER A 9 2.82 -8.22 9.34
N GLY A 10 2.33 -7.27 8.55
CA GLY A 10 2.06 -5.91 9.00
C GLY A 10 0.76 -5.82 9.79
N PHE A 11 0.45 -4.62 10.33
CA PHE A 11 -0.70 -4.37 11.18
C PHE A 11 -2.03 -4.82 10.52
N ILE A 12 -2.31 -4.34 9.31
CA ILE A 12 -3.53 -4.72 8.58
C ILE A 12 -3.43 -6.17 8.09
N GLY A 13 -2.26 -6.57 7.59
CA GLY A 13 -2.07 -7.88 6.97
C GLY A 13 -2.26 -9.03 7.94
N SER A 14 -1.83 -8.90 9.19
CA SER A 14 -1.99 -9.92 10.23
C SER A 14 -3.46 -10.18 10.58
N ASP A 15 -4.29 -9.14 10.59
CA ASP A 15 -5.72 -9.29 10.87
C ASP A 15 -6.51 -9.76 9.64
N LEU A 16 -6.10 -9.31 8.45
CA LEU A 16 -6.78 -9.65 7.20
C LEU A 16 -6.52 -11.11 6.77
N THR A 17 -5.30 -11.61 6.99
CA THR A 17 -4.88 -12.96 6.55
C THR A 17 -5.86 -14.06 6.99
N PRO A 18 -6.18 -14.25 8.29
CA PRO A 18 -7.06 -15.33 8.72
C PRO A 18 -8.49 -15.19 8.16
N ILE A 19 -8.94 -13.96 7.90
CA ILE A 19 -10.24 -13.72 7.29
C ILE A 19 -10.26 -14.21 5.84
N LEU A 20 -9.24 -13.86 5.07
CA LEU A 20 -9.13 -14.27 3.67
C LEU A 20 -8.97 -15.79 3.54
N GLU A 21 -8.18 -16.43 4.38
CA GLU A 21 -7.91 -17.87 4.38
C GLU A 21 -9.16 -18.72 4.64
N ASN A 22 -10.18 -18.17 5.32
CA ASN A 22 -11.46 -18.86 5.49
C ASN A 22 -12.24 -19.06 4.19
N TYR A 23 -11.97 -18.27 3.16
CA TYR A 23 -12.75 -18.28 1.92
C TYR A 23 -11.94 -18.57 0.67
N TRP A 24 -10.63 -18.31 0.68
CA TRP A 24 -9.78 -18.35 -0.50
C TRP A 24 -8.41 -18.94 -0.22
N GLN A 25 -7.73 -19.37 -1.26
CA GLN A 25 -6.34 -19.80 -1.18
C GLN A 25 -5.43 -18.55 -1.14
N VAL A 26 -4.84 -18.27 0.01
CA VAL A 26 -3.95 -17.12 0.21
C VAL A 26 -2.50 -17.57 0.10
N HIS A 27 -1.75 -16.88 -0.73
CA HIS A 27 -0.31 -17.00 -0.87
C HIS A 27 0.35 -15.72 -0.35
N HIS A 28 1.36 -15.86 0.48
CA HIS A 28 2.14 -14.74 0.99
C HIS A 28 3.38 -14.56 0.13
N LEU A 29 3.60 -13.35 -0.38
CA LEU A 29 4.85 -13.04 -1.08
C LEU A 29 6.01 -13.16 -0.10
N LYS A 30 6.96 -14.03 -0.41
CA LYS A 30 8.16 -14.31 0.41
C LYS A 30 9.37 -13.52 -0.08
N SER A 31 9.41 -13.23 -1.37
CA SER A 31 10.50 -12.50 -2.00
C SER A 31 10.54 -11.04 -1.53
N ASN A 32 11.75 -10.50 -1.41
CA ASN A 32 11.91 -9.06 -1.21
C ASN A 32 11.42 -8.33 -2.47
N LEU A 33 10.54 -7.35 -2.30
CA LEU A 33 9.98 -6.56 -3.39
C LEU A 33 11.04 -5.84 -4.25
N LEU A 34 12.22 -5.60 -3.70
CA LEU A 34 13.34 -5.00 -4.43
C LEU A 34 14.11 -5.99 -5.31
N ASP A 35 13.91 -7.30 -5.12
CA ASP A 35 14.49 -8.35 -5.95
C ASP A 35 13.50 -8.74 -7.06
N TYR A 36 13.51 -7.97 -8.14
CA TYR A 36 12.56 -8.13 -9.24
C TYR A 36 12.50 -9.56 -9.79
N ASP A 37 13.64 -10.21 -9.98
CA ASP A 37 13.69 -11.53 -10.59
C ASP A 37 13.01 -12.59 -9.70
N LYS A 38 13.23 -12.53 -8.39
CA LYS A 38 12.56 -13.42 -7.45
C LYS A 38 11.07 -13.12 -7.32
N VAL A 39 10.68 -11.84 -7.23
CA VAL A 39 9.27 -11.44 -7.23
C VAL A 39 8.56 -11.94 -8.46
N LYS A 40 9.17 -11.76 -9.64
CA LYS A 40 8.62 -12.22 -10.91
C LYS A 40 8.42 -13.73 -10.94
N GLN A 41 9.45 -14.51 -10.57
CA GLN A 41 9.36 -15.96 -10.52
C GLN A 41 8.25 -16.44 -9.59
N GLU A 42 8.16 -15.85 -8.39
CA GLU A 42 7.16 -16.22 -7.39
C GLU A 42 5.74 -15.87 -7.87
N VAL A 43 5.53 -14.68 -8.42
CA VAL A 43 4.23 -14.21 -8.95
C VAL A 43 3.78 -15.06 -10.14
N GLU A 44 4.67 -15.34 -11.10
CA GLU A 44 4.37 -16.20 -12.26
C GLU A 44 4.02 -17.64 -11.82
N MET A 45 4.75 -18.20 -10.84
CA MET A 45 4.50 -19.54 -10.32
C MET A 45 3.13 -19.63 -9.62
N ILE A 46 2.75 -18.62 -8.83
CA ILE A 46 1.47 -18.56 -8.14
C ILE A 46 0.34 -18.31 -9.14
N ASN A 47 0.56 -17.44 -10.11
CA ASN A 47 -0.44 -17.00 -11.11
C ASN A 47 -1.78 -16.64 -10.44
N PRO A 48 -1.80 -15.58 -9.59
CA PRO A 48 -2.95 -15.26 -8.74
C PRO A 48 -4.12 -14.70 -9.53
N ASP A 49 -5.34 -14.84 -8.98
CA ASP A 49 -6.56 -14.17 -9.47
C ASP A 49 -6.66 -12.72 -8.96
N LEU A 50 -6.16 -12.48 -7.75
CA LEU A 50 -6.18 -11.18 -7.05
C LEU A 50 -4.83 -10.96 -6.37
N ILE A 51 -4.31 -9.75 -6.47
CA ILE A 51 -3.21 -9.29 -5.63
C ILE A 51 -3.75 -8.27 -4.64
N VAL A 52 -3.39 -8.45 -3.35
CA VAL A 52 -3.62 -7.47 -2.28
C VAL A 52 -2.27 -6.98 -1.80
N HIS A 53 -1.93 -5.75 -2.17
CA HIS A 53 -0.63 -5.15 -1.87
C HIS A 53 -0.73 -4.21 -0.68
N LEU A 54 -0.31 -4.71 0.49
CA LEU A 54 -0.26 -3.98 1.75
C LEU A 54 1.17 -3.67 2.22
N ALA A 55 2.16 -4.25 1.55
CA ALA A 55 3.55 -4.04 1.93
C ALA A 55 3.98 -2.60 1.64
N ALA A 56 4.35 -1.89 2.70
CA ALA A 56 4.90 -0.55 2.63
C ALA A 56 5.69 -0.25 3.91
N ARG A 57 6.61 0.68 3.83
CA ARG A 57 7.18 1.35 4.99
C ARG A 57 6.28 2.54 5.35
N THR A 58 5.80 2.60 6.59
CA THR A 58 4.77 3.56 7.04
C THR A 58 5.20 4.42 8.21
N GLU A 59 6.43 4.24 8.72
CA GLU A 59 6.94 4.99 9.86
C GLU A 59 7.30 6.43 9.46
N VAL A 60 6.36 7.35 9.65
CA VAL A 60 6.49 8.76 9.22
C VAL A 60 7.78 9.40 9.73
N GLU A 61 8.12 9.23 11.01
CA GLU A 61 9.33 9.80 11.58
C GLU A 61 10.59 9.33 10.84
N LYS A 62 10.71 8.03 10.58
CA LYS A 62 11.87 7.50 9.86
C LYS A 62 11.94 7.96 8.42
N SER A 63 10.80 8.25 7.78
CA SER A 63 10.77 8.71 6.39
C SER A 63 11.54 10.01 6.16
N PHE A 64 11.71 10.84 7.19
CA PHE A 64 12.51 12.07 7.11
C PHE A 64 14.02 11.82 7.05
N TYR A 65 14.48 10.67 7.52
CA TYR A 65 15.92 10.34 7.61
C TYR A 65 16.32 9.22 6.63
N GLU A 66 15.37 8.37 6.23
CA GLU A 66 15.62 7.19 5.39
C GLU A 66 14.87 7.29 4.05
N GLN A 67 14.80 8.47 3.46
CA GLN A 67 13.99 8.77 2.28
C GLN A 67 14.21 7.81 1.11
N ILE A 68 15.47 7.44 0.84
CA ILE A 68 15.83 6.51 -0.23
C ILE A 68 15.17 5.15 0.02
N SER A 69 15.34 4.59 1.21
CA SER A 69 14.78 3.29 1.55
C SER A 69 13.24 3.27 1.52
N PHE A 70 12.57 4.36 1.91
CA PHE A 70 11.12 4.50 1.76
C PHE A 70 10.70 4.54 0.30
N SER A 71 11.42 5.30 -0.53
CA SER A 71 11.16 5.38 -1.97
C SER A 71 11.42 4.04 -2.66
N GLU A 72 12.49 3.35 -2.31
CA GLU A 72 12.78 2.03 -2.86
C GLU A 72 11.64 1.04 -2.53
N VAL A 73 11.27 0.89 -1.26
CA VAL A 73 10.25 -0.09 -0.86
C VAL A 73 8.88 0.30 -1.40
N ASN A 74 8.44 1.54 -1.18
CA ASN A 74 7.06 1.93 -1.46
C ASN A 74 6.81 2.21 -2.95
N TYR A 75 7.80 2.73 -3.67
CA TYR A 75 7.67 3.02 -5.09
C TYR A 75 8.26 1.91 -5.95
N LEU A 76 9.58 1.67 -5.88
CA LEU A 76 10.22 0.68 -6.73
C LEU A 76 9.72 -0.73 -6.46
N GLY A 77 9.53 -1.11 -5.19
CA GLY A 77 8.96 -2.40 -4.82
C GLY A 77 7.55 -2.62 -5.39
N THR A 78 6.71 -1.58 -5.39
CA THR A 78 5.38 -1.63 -6.01
C THR A 78 5.47 -1.77 -7.52
N ILE A 79 6.38 -1.03 -8.19
CA ILE A 79 6.60 -1.17 -9.64
C ILE A 79 7.06 -2.59 -9.98
N ASN A 80 8.01 -3.15 -9.24
CA ASN A 80 8.50 -4.51 -9.45
C ASN A 80 7.34 -5.54 -9.37
N LEU A 81 6.46 -5.38 -8.38
CA LEU A 81 5.30 -6.26 -8.24
C LEU A 81 4.34 -6.12 -9.42
N ILE A 82 4.03 -4.89 -9.86
CA ILE A 82 3.17 -4.65 -11.02
C ILE A 82 3.79 -5.23 -12.29
N GLU A 83 5.07 -4.99 -12.55
CA GLU A 83 5.78 -5.56 -13.70
C GLU A 83 5.76 -7.09 -13.71
N ALA A 84 5.91 -7.71 -12.53
CA ALA A 84 5.86 -9.16 -12.38
C ALA A 84 4.49 -9.76 -12.79
N THR A 85 3.42 -8.97 -12.74
CA THR A 85 2.07 -9.44 -13.10
C THR A 85 1.83 -9.56 -14.59
N LYS A 86 2.65 -8.97 -15.44
CA LYS A 86 2.41 -8.89 -16.91
C LYS A 86 2.23 -10.25 -17.60
N LYS A 87 2.75 -11.32 -17.01
CA LYS A 87 2.59 -12.68 -17.53
C LYS A 87 1.53 -13.49 -16.80
N CYS A 88 0.87 -12.93 -15.80
CA CYS A 88 -0.21 -13.61 -15.09
C CYS A 88 -1.45 -13.66 -15.99
N THR A 89 -1.90 -14.87 -16.30
CA THR A 89 -3.06 -15.08 -17.15
C THR A 89 -4.39 -15.10 -16.40
N ASN A 90 -4.33 -15.33 -15.09
CA ASN A 90 -5.52 -15.44 -14.23
C ASN A 90 -5.85 -14.14 -13.50
N LEU A 91 -4.95 -13.16 -13.49
CA LEU A 91 -5.11 -11.93 -12.71
C LEU A 91 -6.30 -11.11 -13.18
N LYS A 92 -7.25 -10.88 -12.28
CA LYS A 92 -8.48 -10.10 -12.50
C LYS A 92 -8.43 -8.73 -11.84
N SER A 93 -7.71 -8.63 -10.71
CA SER A 93 -7.67 -7.39 -9.93
C SER A 93 -6.36 -7.25 -9.17
N PHE A 94 -5.94 -5.99 -9.02
CA PHE A 94 -4.83 -5.58 -8.18
C PHE A 94 -5.34 -4.52 -7.20
N LEU A 95 -5.41 -4.88 -5.91
CA LEU A 95 -5.78 -3.96 -4.84
C LEU A 95 -4.52 -3.39 -4.23
N PHE A 96 -4.37 -2.09 -4.30
CA PHE A 96 -3.25 -1.36 -3.71
C PHE A 96 -3.73 -0.52 -2.51
N ALA A 97 -3.17 -0.78 -1.34
CA ALA A 97 -3.40 0.06 -0.17
C ALA A 97 -2.64 1.36 -0.34
N SER A 98 -3.36 2.40 -0.71
CA SER A 98 -2.84 3.75 -0.87
C SER A 98 -2.92 4.52 0.45
N THR A 99 -2.87 5.83 0.41
CA THR A 99 -2.94 6.71 1.56
C THR A 99 -3.94 7.84 1.31
N MET A 100 -4.52 8.38 2.37
CA MET A 100 -5.35 9.58 2.29
C MET A 100 -4.57 10.80 1.79
N GLU A 101 -3.26 10.80 1.92
CA GLU A 101 -2.39 11.89 1.48
C GLU A 101 -2.45 12.15 -0.03
N VAL A 102 -2.91 11.18 -0.83
CA VAL A 102 -3.10 11.35 -2.29
C VAL A 102 -4.15 12.41 -2.64
N TYR A 103 -5.04 12.72 -1.71
CA TYR A 103 -6.03 13.79 -1.88
C TYR A 103 -5.47 15.18 -1.62
N GLY A 104 -4.27 15.26 -1.04
CA GLY A 104 -3.65 16.51 -0.64
C GLY A 104 -4.45 17.25 0.43
N TRP A 105 -4.08 18.48 0.65
CA TRP A 105 -4.79 19.38 1.56
C TRP A 105 -5.99 19.99 0.86
N GLN A 106 -7.19 19.61 1.31
CA GLN A 106 -8.42 20.23 0.84
C GLN A 106 -8.82 21.37 1.79
N PRO A 107 -9.17 22.55 1.28
CA PRO A 107 -9.71 23.60 2.14
C PRO A 107 -11.01 23.11 2.78
N ILE A 108 -11.10 23.20 4.10
CA ILE A 108 -12.32 22.87 4.83
C ILE A 108 -13.37 23.93 4.49
N SER A 109 -14.55 23.50 4.05
CA SER A 109 -15.66 24.42 3.75
C SER A 109 -16.05 25.25 4.99
N GLU A 110 -16.59 26.44 4.77
CA GLU A 110 -17.09 27.28 5.88
C GLU A 110 -18.16 26.56 6.68
N GLU A 111 -18.96 25.71 6.06
CA GLU A 111 -19.97 24.89 6.70
C GLU A 111 -19.36 23.91 7.72
N ILE A 112 -18.25 23.26 7.39
CA ILE A 112 -17.55 22.36 8.32
C ILE A 112 -16.88 23.14 9.44
N LYS A 113 -16.35 24.33 9.17
CA LYS A 113 -15.77 25.20 10.19
C LYS A 113 -16.80 25.64 11.24
N THR A 114 -18.01 25.93 10.82
CA THR A 114 -19.10 26.38 11.70
C THR A 114 -19.72 25.26 12.54
N THR A 115 -19.69 24.02 12.11
CA THR A 115 -20.23 22.89 12.88
C THR A 115 -19.34 22.43 14.03
N GLY A 116 -18.13 22.98 14.17
CA GLY A 116 -17.20 22.64 15.24
C GLY A 116 -16.69 21.19 15.20
N THR A 117 -16.88 20.51 14.07
CA THR A 117 -16.47 19.10 13.88
C THR A 117 -14.95 18.93 13.86
N TYR A 118 -14.20 20.01 13.59
CA TYR A 118 -12.74 20.01 13.55
C TYR A 118 -12.15 21.05 14.49
N THR A 119 -11.08 20.70 15.19
CA THR A 119 -10.31 21.64 16.00
C THR A 119 -9.46 22.54 15.09
N GLN A 120 -9.09 23.73 15.57
CA GLN A 120 -8.23 24.67 14.82
C GLN A 120 -6.92 24.05 14.34
N ARG A 121 -6.41 23.01 15.03
CA ARG A 121 -5.19 22.28 14.61
C ARG A 121 -5.36 21.47 13.33
N GLN A 122 -6.57 21.25 12.89
CA GLN A 122 -6.90 20.50 11.66
C GLN A 122 -7.16 21.43 10.46
N ILE A 123 -7.12 22.76 10.68
CA ILE A 123 -7.22 23.77 9.63
C ILE A 123 -5.80 24.15 9.25
N PHE A 124 -5.28 23.57 8.19
CA PHE A 124 -3.97 23.95 7.66
C PHE A 124 -4.15 25.05 6.62
N ASP A 125 -3.49 26.17 6.85
CA ASP A 125 -3.34 27.21 5.85
C ASP A 125 -2.22 26.81 4.88
N HIS A 126 -2.45 26.94 3.58
CA HIS A 126 -1.46 26.68 2.53
C HIS A 126 -0.14 27.44 2.73
N ASN A 127 -0.17 28.52 3.51
CA ASN A 127 1.00 29.35 3.78
C ASN A 127 1.88 28.80 4.93
N THR A 128 1.48 27.71 5.59
CA THR A 128 2.21 27.14 6.75
C THR A 128 2.93 25.83 6.46
N ILE A 129 2.94 25.36 5.20
CA ILE A 129 3.70 24.19 4.81
C ILE A 129 5.16 24.61 4.62
N PRO A 130 6.11 24.09 5.43
CA PRO A 130 7.53 24.32 5.16
C PRO A 130 7.90 23.66 3.82
N HIS A 131 8.51 24.44 2.95
CA HIS A 131 9.05 23.96 1.68
C HIS A 131 10.27 23.06 1.91
#